data_dbe30966fca31eaeb5ba6d69fb3ccd33
#
_entry.id   dbe30966fca31eaeb5ba6d69fb3ccd33
#
_cell.length_a   1.000
_cell.length_b   1.000
_cell.length_c   1.000
_cell.angle_alpha   90.00
_cell.angle_beta   90.00
_cell.angle_gamma   90.00
#
_symmetry.space_group_name_H-M   'P 1'
#
loop_
_entity.id
_entity.type
_entity.pdbx_description
1 polymer ?
#
loop_
_entity_poly.entity_id
_entity_poly.type
_entity_poly.pdbx_seq_one_letter_code
_entity_poly.pdbx_strand_id
1 'polypeptide(L)' 'MNTVIMDVDVHMTCPGCSKAMVQKLRWLEGNAEFKCPGCARKIEKYADQCLRVRHELIHMEEDEKAKKQFRINL' A
#
# COMPACT_ATOMS: atom_id res chain seq x y z
N MET A 1 -7.34 -9.44 -18.44
CA MET A 1 -7.86 -8.41 -17.55
C MET A 1 -7.60 -8.78 -16.11
N ASN A 2 -6.79 -8.03 -15.45
CA ASN A 2 -6.29 -8.46 -14.20
C ASN A 2 -6.33 -7.40 -13.14
N THR A 3 -7.50 -7.23 -12.58
CA THR A 3 -7.67 -6.32 -11.48
C THR A 3 -7.10 -6.88 -10.18
N VAL A 4 -6.81 -8.17 -10.17
CA VAL A 4 -6.29 -8.85 -8.98
C VAL A 4 -4.97 -8.27 -8.51
N ILE A 5 -4.14 -7.81 -9.44
CA ILE A 5 -2.86 -7.21 -9.11
C ILE A 5 -3.00 -6.01 -8.19
N MET A 6 -4.08 -5.24 -8.36
CA MET A 6 -4.30 -4.03 -7.60
C MET A 6 -5.00 -4.27 -6.26
N ASP A 7 -5.40 -5.51 -5.99
CA ASP A 7 -6.13 -5.84 -4.77
C ASP A 7 -5.24 -6.37 -3.66
N VAL A 8 -3.93 -6.22 -3.78
CA VAL A 8 -3.03 -6.66 -2.72
C VAL A 8 -3.08 -5.72 -1.53
N ASP A 9 -2.89 -6.28 -0.35
CA ASP A 9 -2.85 -5.51 0.87
C ASP A 9 -1.47 -4.90 1.05
N VAL A 10 -1.43 -3.61 1.34
CA VAL A 10 -0.20 -2.89 1.62
C VAL A 10 -0.21 -2.50 3.09
N HIS A 11 0.79 -2.95 3.82
CA HIS A 11 0.92 -2.68 5.25
C HIS A 11 1.75 -1.43 5.48
N MET A 12 1.34 -0.62 6.42
CA MET A 12 2.03 0.62 6.74
C MET A 12 1.83 0.97 8.20
N THR A 13 2.69 1.81 8.73
CA THR A 13 2.61 2.26 10.11
C THR A 13 2.65 3.78 10.13
N CYS A 14 1.74 4.38 10.87
CA CYS A 14 1.70 5.83 10.99
C CYS A 14 2.95 6.33 11.72
N PRO A 15 3.67 7.31 11.16
CA PRO A 15 4.89 7.83 11.82
C PRO A 15 4.59 8.68 13.04
N GLY A 16 3.33 9.09 13.21
CA GLY A 16 2.96 9.91 14.36
C GLY A 16 2.52 9.13 15.57
N CYS A 17 1.66 8.13 15.39
CA CYS A 17 1.10 7.37 16.51
C CYS A 17 1.45 5.88 16.47
N SER A 18 2.21 5.44 15.49
CA SER A 18 2.63 4.05 15.32
C SER A 18 1.49 3.07 15.11
N LYS A 19 0.32 3.55 14.71
CA LYS A 19 -0.81 2.67 14.42
C LYS A 19 -0.56 1.90 13.14
N ALA A 20 -0.76 0.58 13.20
CA ALA A 20 -0.65 -0.26 12.01
C ALA A 20 -1.89 -0.10 11.15
N MET A 21 -1.67 0.01 9.85
CA MET A 21 -2.75 0.19 8.88
C MET A 21 -2.55 -0.75 7.70
N VAL A 22 -3.65 -1.13 7.07
CA VAL A 22 -3.60 -1.94 5.86
C VAL A 22 -4.55 -1.32 4.85
N GLN A 23 -4.05 -1.07 3.65
CA GLN A 23 -4.85 -0.53 2.57
C GLN A 23 -4.57 -1.28 1.29
N LYS A 24 -5.57 -1.34 0.43
CA LYS A 24 -5.39 -1.94 -0.89
C LYS A 24 -4.53 -1.04 -1.76
N LEU A 25 -3.66 -1.63 -2.55
CA LEU A 25 -2.83 -0.85 -3.47
C LEU A 25 -3.69 0.02 -4.39
N ARG A 26 -4.79 -0.54 -4.88
CA ARG A 26 -5.74 0.20 -5.72
C ARG A 26 -6.21 1.49 -5.04
N TRP A 27 -6.56 1.37 -3.76
CA TRP A 27 -7.03 2.53 -3.01
C TRP A 27 -5.94 3.58 -2.87
N LEU A 28 -4.72 3.15 -2.58
CA LEU A 28 -3.59 4.06 -2.41
C LEU A 28 -3.24 4.79 -3.71
N GLU A 29 -3.35 4.11 -4.83
CA GLU A 29 -3.06 4.74 -6.11
C GLU A 29 -4.13 5.75 -6.50
N GLY A 30 -5.34 5.58 -6.02
CA GLY A 30 -6.43 6.52 -6.27
C GLY A 30 -6.45 7.68 -5.30
N ASN A 31 -5.65 7.65 -4.24
CA ASN A 31 -5.64 8.68 -3.20
C ASN A 31 -4.21 9.14 -2.96
N ALA A 32 -3.92 10.39 -3.31
CA ALA A 32 -2.58 10.94 -3.13
C ALA A 32 -2.23 11.15 -1.65
N GLU A 33 -3.24 11.23 -0.81
CA GLU A 33 -3.05 11.44 0.62
C GLU A 33 -4.28 10.98 1.39
N PHE A 34 -4.11 10.72 2.67
CA PHE A 34 -5.22 10.40 3.55
C PHE A 34 -4.82 10.72 4.99
N LYS A 35 -5.79 10.71 5.89
CA LYS A 35 -5.55 10.99 7.30
C LYS A 35 -5.50 9.70 8.10
N CYS A 36 -4.55 9.63 9.01
CA CYS A 36 -4.46 8.49 9.93
C CYS A 36 -5.70 8.45 10.82
N PRO A 37 -6.39 7.30 10.91
CA PRO A 37 -7.57 7.20 11.75
C PRO A 37 -7.26 7.27 13.24
N GLY A 38 -5.99 7.13 13.62
CA GLY A 38 -5.60 7.20 15.03
C GLY A 38 -5.28 8.58 15.52
N CYS A 39 -4.50 9.36 14.75
CA CYS A 39 -4.05 10.68 15.19
C CYS A 39 -4.42 11.81 14.23
N ALA A 40 -5.13 11.50 13.16
CA ALA A 40 -5.54 12.47 12.14
C ALA A 40 -4.36 13.12 11.40
N ARG A 41 -3.16 12.56 11.52
CA ARG A 41 -2.01 13.08 10.79
C ARG A 41 -2.19 12.83 9.29
N LYS A 42 -1.85 13.84 8.49
CA LYS A 42 -1.90 13.71 7.05
C LYS A 42 -0.79 12.77 6.57
N ILE A 43 -1.16 11.73 5.84
CA ILE A 43 -0.24 10.76 5.29
C ILE A 43 -0.16 10.98 3.80
N GLU A 44 1.05 11.26 3.30
CA GLU A 44 1.28 11.56 1.90
C GLU A 44 2.69 11.10 1.52
N LYS A 45 3.07 11.32 0.26
CA LYS A 45 4.42 10.99 -0.24
C LYS A 45 4.70 9.49 -0.27
N TYR A 46 3.67 8.68 -0.48
CA TYR A 46 3.86 7.24 -0.63
C TYR A 46 3.75 6.77 -2.08
N ALA A 47 3.54 7.69 -3.01
CA ALA A 47 3.34 7.33 -4.41
C ALA A 47 4.51 6.53 -5.00
N ASP A 48 5.74 6.93 -4.69
CA ASP A 48 6.92 6.23 -5.20
C ASP A 48 6.98 4.80 -4.69
N GLN A 49 6.61 4.59 -3.44
CA GLN A 49 6.61 3.25 -2.86
C GLN A 49 5.50 2.39 -3.46
N CYS A 50 4.35 2.98 -3.74
CA CYS A 50 3.27 2.28 -4.42
C CYS A 50 3.70 1.84 -5.81
N LEU A 51 4.44 2.67 -6.53
CA LEU A 51 4.97 2.32 -7.84
C LEU A 51 5.94 1.14 -7.75
N ARG A 52 6.75 1.09 -6.71
CA ARG A 52 7.65 -0.05 -6.49
C ARG A 52 6.89 -1.34 -6.25
N VAL A 53 5.85 -1.28 -5.43
CA VAL A 53 5.00 -2.44 -5.17
C VAL A 53 4.37 -2.92 -6.46
N ARG A 54 3.84 -1.99 -7.23
CA ARG A 54 3.23 -2.33 -8.51
C ARG A 54 4.23 -2.98 -9.45
N HIS A 55 5.44 -2.44 -9.52
CA HIS A 55 6.49 -3.00 -10.36
C HIS A 55 6.83 -4.43 -9.95
N GLU A 56 6.97 -4.69 -8.66
CA GLU A 56 7.21 -6.04 -8.17
C GLU A 56 6.09 -6.99 -8.57
N LEU A 57 4.84 -6.54 -8.43
CA LEU A 57 3.68 -7.36 -8.76
C LEU A 57 3.68 -7.80 -10.21
N ILE A 58 4.09 -6.92 -11.11
CA ILE A 58 4.13 -7.23 -12.54
C ILE A 58 5.10 -8.39 -12.83
N HIS A 59 6.17 -8.47 -12.04
CA HIS A 59 7.19 -9.49 -12.22
C HIS A 59 7.02 -10.72 -11.35
N MET A 60 5.95 -10.80 -10.58
CA MET A 60 5.69 -11.94 -9.71
C MET A 60 4.68 -12.87 -10.33
N GLU A 61 4.78 -14.15 -9.98
CA GLU A 61 3.77 -15.11 -10.37
C GLU A 61 2.55 -15.00 -9.46
N GLU A 62 1.41 -15.49 -9.97
CA GLU A 62 0.14 -15.39 -9.26
C GLU A 62 0.19 -15.96 -7.86
N ASP A 63 0.83 -17.12 -7.70
CA ASP A 63 0.91 -17.77 -6.39
C ASP A 63 1.69 -16.94 -5.39
N GLU A 64 2.73 -16.27 -5.85
CA GLU A 64 3.54 -15.43 -4.99
C GLU A 64 2.79 -14.18 -4.55
N LYS A 65 1.99 -13.61 -5.45
CA LYS A 65 1.20 -12.43 -5.13
C LYS A 65 0.27 -12.67 -3.96
N ALA A 66 -0.33 -13.84 -3.91
CA ALA A 66 -1.28 -14.18 -2.86
C ALA A 66 -0.61 -14.37 -1.49
N LYS A 67 0.65 -14.71 -1.48
CA LYS A 67 1.38 -15.02 -0.24
C LYS A 67 2.22 -13.89 0.29
N LYS A 68 2.62 -12.95 -0.57
CA LYS A 68 3.52 -11.90 -0.19
C LYS A 68 2.79 -10.74 0.46
N GLN A 69 3.39 -10.21 1.53
CA GLN A 69 2.91 -9.00 2.17
C GLN A 69 3.79 -7.84 1.75
N PHE A 70 3.16 -6.77 1.32
CA PHE A 70 3.88 -5.58 0.90
C PHE A 70 3.82 -4.54 2.00
N ARG A 71 4.92 -3.82 2.17
CA ARG A 71 5.00 -2.76 3.18
C ARG A 71 5.55 -1.50 2.56
N ILE A 72 5.08 -0.38 3.05
CA ILE A 72 5.62 0.92 2.69
C ILE A 72 6.02 1.67 3.95
N ASN A 73 7.02 2.52 3.81
CA ASN A 73 7.50 3.34 4.91
C ASN A 73 6.94 4.75 4.77
N LEU A 74 6.32 5.23 5.81
CA LEU A 74 5.73 6.57 5.80
C LEU A 74 6.65 7.62 6.48
#